data_188ed1da3796c09a4ad04ff2edd5ddf9
#
_entry.id   188ed1da3796c09a4ad04ff2edd5ddf9
#
_cell.length_a   1.000
_cell.length_b   1.000
_cell.length_c   1.000
_cell.angle_alpha   90.00
_cell.angle_beta   90.00
_cell.angle_gamma   90.00
#
_symmetry.space_group_name_H-M   'P 1'
#
loop_
_entity.id
_entity.type
_entity.pdbx_description
1 polymer ?
#
loop_
_entity_poly.entity_id
_entity_poly.type
_entity_poly.pdbx_seq_one_letter_code
_entity_poly.pdbx_strand_id
1 'polypeptide(L)'
;TIASFRSSFEERLFTQSADSFNDLCIELFQFQYQNNSTYRAYCDLIHAPIKEIKVYKDIPFLPISAFKSHELKSGSFNAEAIFSSSGTSGNQTSRHFVENLVVYEKSFRLGFEYFYDTPEEYCVLGLLPSYLEREGSSLIYMVNSMIEHSKHPQSGFFLHNQQNH
;
A
#
# COMPACT_ATOMS: atom_id res chain seq x y z
N THR A 1 23.00 -0.80 -3.71
CA THR A 1 22.07 -1.53 -4.60
C THR A 1 20.61 -1.21 -4.27
N ILE A 2 19.67 -1.49 -5.18
CA ILE A 2 18.22 -1.33 -4.92
C ILE A 2 17.80 -2.17 -3.69
N ALA A 3 18.21 -3.42 -3.62
CA ALA A 3 17.88 -4.30 -2.50
C ALA A 3 18.41 -3.78 -1.14
N SER A 4 19.64 -3.29 -1.11
CA SER A 4 20.24 -2.70 0.09
C SER A 4 19.50 -1.43 0.55
N PHE A 5 19.06 -0.59 -0.40
CA PHE A 5 18.23 0.58 -0.08
C PHE A 5 16.90 0.16 0.55
N ARG A 6 16.19 -0.79 -0.08
CA ARG A 6 14.88 -1.25 0.40
C ARG A 6 14.95 -1.80 1.82
N SER A 7 15.88 -2.73 2.08
CA SER A 7 16.03 -3.32 3.42
C SER A 7 16.26 -2.25 4.48
N SER A 8 17.20 -1.32 4.26
CA SER A 8 17.49 -0.23 5.19
C SER A 8 16.33 0.76 5.32
N PHE A 9 15.57 1.01 4.23
CA PHE A 9 14.43 1.91 4.26
C PHE A 9 13.26 1.30 5.02
N GLU A 10 12.93 0.03 4.78
CA GLU A 10 11.85 -0.70 5.44
C GLU A 10 12.06 -0.81 6.95
N GLU A 11 13.29 -1.00 7.42
CA GLU A 11 13.65 -1.00 8.84
C GLU A 11 13.31 0.35 9.51
N ARG A 12 13.54 1.46 8.81
CA ARG A 12 13.30 2.82 9.32
C ARG A 12 11.87 3.30 9.15
N LEU A 13 11.13 2.77 8.18
CA LEU A 13 9.81 3.26 7.77
C LEU A 13 8.81 3.38 8.92
N PHE A 14 8.82 2.44 9.86
CA PHE A 14 7.88 2.38 10.97
C PHE A 14 8.45 2.86 12.32
N THR A 15 9.67 3.39 12.33
CA THR A 15 10.35 3.86 13.54
C THR A 15 10.64 5.36 13.51
N GLN A 16 10.11 6.07 12.51
CA GLN A 16 10.40 7.49 12.29
C GLN A 16 9.71 8.37 13.33
N SER A 17 10.45 9.42 13.75
CA SER A 17 9.88 10.56 14.45
C SER A 17 9.33 11.60 13.45
N ALA A 18 8.52 12.52 13.94
CA ALA A 18 8.06 13.66 13.14
C ALA A 18 9.21 14.48 12.53
N ASP A 19 10.32 14.61 13.26
CA ASP A 19 11.49 15.39 12.84
C ASP A 19 12.24 14.75 11.66
N SER A 20 12.24 13.40 11.56
CA SER A 20 12.93 12.67 10.49
C SER A 20 12.03 12.34 9.28
N PHE A 21 10.74 12.63 9.37
CA PHE A 21 9.76 12.32 8.32
C PHE A 21 10.08 12.96 6.98
N ASN A 22 10.46 14.26 7.00
CA ASN A 22 10.82 14.97 5.77
C ASN A 22 11.99 14.31 5.04
N ASP A 23 13.04 13.96 5.78
CA ASP A 23 14.26 13.39 5.20
C ASP A 23 13.96 12.01 4.60
N LEU A 24 13.13 11.21 5.27
CA LEU A 24 12.68 9.92 4.75
C LEU A 24 11.88 10.09 3.45
N CYS A 25 10.99 11.07 3.38
CA CYS A 25 10.22 11.37 2.17
C CYS A 25 11.12 11.80 1.00
N ILE A 26 12.11 12.65 1.27
CA ILE A 26 13.07 13.11 0.24
C ILE A 26 13.94 11.93 -0.24
N GLU A 27 14.41 11.10 0.68
CA GLU A 27 15.18 9.89 0.35
C GLU A 27 14.37 8.94 -0.55
N LEU A 28 13.11 8.68 -0.21
CA LEU A 28 12.19 7.86 -1.01
C LEU A 28 11.92 8.48 -2.38
N PHE A 29 11.68 9.78 -2.44
CA PHE A 29 11.49 10.52 -3.68
C PHE A 29 12.68 10.34 -4.63
N GLN A 30 13.90 10.55 -4.13
CA GLN A 30 15.12 10.40 -4.93
C GLN A 30 15.30 8.97 -5.43
N PHE A 31 15.04 7.98 -4.57
CA PHE A 31 15.07 6.58 -4.94
C PHE A 31 14.06 6.25 -6.05
N GLN A 32 12.82 6.71 -5.91
CA GLN A 32 11.77 6.49 -6.92
C GLN A 32 12.06 7.19 -8.23
N TYR A 33 12.54 8.43 -8.20
CA TYR A 33 12.97 9.15 -9.41
C TYR A 33 14.07 8.41 -10.16
N GLN A 34 15.02 7.82 -9.45
CA GLN A 34 16.13 7.09 -10.04
C GLN A 34 15.72 5.71 -10.58
N ASN A 35 14.79 5.02 -9.95
CA ASN A 35 14.53 3.60 -10.17
C ASN A 35 13.14 3.29 -10.76
N ASN A 36 12.24 4.27 -10.89
CA ASN A 36 10.94 4.13 -11.53
C ASN A 36 10.90 4.97 -12.81
N SER A 37 10.96 4.30 -13.96
CA SER A 37 11.04 4.97 -15.28
C SER A 37 9.79 5.81 -15.58
N THR A 38 8.61 5.34 -15.20
CA THR A 38 7.34 6.07 -15.40
C THR A 38 7.29 7.33 -14.54
N TYR A 39 7.70 7.23 -13.28
CA TYR A 39 7.75 8.39 -12.38
C TYR A 39 8.78 9.43 -12.85
N ARG A 40 9.95 8.96 -13.29
CA ARG A 40 10.97 9.83 -13.86
C ARG A 40 10.44 10.59 -15.07
N ALA A 41 9.83 9.86 -16.04
CA ALA A 41 9.26 10.47 -17.24
C ALA A 41 8.18 11.51 -16.91
N TYR A 42 7.37 11.25 -15.89
CA TYR A 42 6.39 12.23 -15.40
C TYR A 42 7.06 13.48 -14.83
N CYS A 43 8.04 13.34 -13.96
CA CYS A 43 8.78 14.47 -13.38
C CYS A 43 9.47 15.31 -14.45
N ASP A 44 10.08 14.66 -15.45
CA ASP A 44 10.76 15.33 -16.56
C ASP A 44 9.75 16.08 -17.44
N LEU A 45 8.59 15.49 -17.71
CA LEU A 45 7.51 16.08 -18.50
C LEU A 45 6.96 17.37 -17.87
N ILE A 46 6.82 17.42 -16.56
CA ILE A 46 6.34 18.60 -15.83
C ILE A 46 7.48 19.58 -15.48
N HIS A 47 8.68 19.32 -15.96
CA HIS A 47 9.89 20.13 -15.66
C HIS A 47 10.12 20.35 -14.16
N ALA A 48 9.91 19.30 -13.35
CA ALA A 48 10.09 19.39 -11.91
C ALA A 48 11.56 19.73 -11.54
N PRO A 49 11.79 20.67 -10.63
CA PRO A 49 13.14 21.09 -10.24
C PRO A 49 13.76 20.09 -9.25
N ILE A 50 14.04 18.86 -9.69
CA ILE A 50 14.41 17.69 -8.87
C ILE A 50 15.48 17.99 -7.82
N LYS A 51 16.51 18.78 -8.19
CA LYS A 51 17.64 19.11 -7.30
C LYS A 51 17.30 20.14 -6.23
N GLU A 52 16.21 20.88 -6.42
CA GLU A 52 15.77 21.96 -5.53
C GLU A 52 14.76 21.49 -4.50
N ILE A 53 14.14 20.30 -4.72
CA ILE A 53 13.15 19.74 -3.81
C ILE A 53 13.83 19.32 -2.51
N LYS A 54 13.49 20.01 -1.42
CA LYS A 54 14.02 19.79 -0.06
C LYS A 54 12.94 19.52 0.98
N VAL A 55 11.69 19.77 0.61
CA VAL A 55 10.54 19.61 1.50
C VAL A 55 9.57 18.64 0.85
N TYR A 56 9.03 17.69 1.62
CA TYR A 56 8.15 16.65 1.11
C TYR A 56 6.91 17.19 0.40
N LYS A 57 6.45 18.39 0.77
CA LYS A 57 5.29 19.07 0.14
C LYS A 57 5.55 19.49 -1.30
N ASP A 58 6.81 19.64 -1.71
CA ASP A 58 7.22 20.04 -3.05
C ASP A 58 7.46 18.83 -3.96
N ILE A 59 7.36 17.60 -3.43
CA ILE A 59 7.51 16.38 -4.22
C ILE A 59 6.38 16.31 -5.26
N PRO A 60 6.69 16.13 -6.55
CA PRO A 60 5.68 15.97 -7.59
C PRO A 60 5.03 14.58 -7.47
N PHE A 61 3.81 14.51 -6.95
CA PHE A 61 3.09 13.25 -6.80
C PHE A 61 2.50 12.79 -8.14
N LEU A 62 2.79 11.54 -8.50
CA LEU A 62 2.23 10.92 -9.70
C LEU A 62 0.71 10.79 -9.57
N PRO A 63 -0.08 11.21 -10.59
CA PRO A 63 -1.52 11.02 -10.57
C PRO A 63 -1.92 9.55 -10.38
N ILE A 64 -2.91 9.29 -9.52
CA ILE A 64 -3.38 7.94 -9.21
C ILE A 64 -3.86 7.16 -10.46
N SER A 65 -4.31 7.88 -11.49
CA SER A 65 -4.70 7.30 -12.78
C SER A 65 -3.57 6.56 -13.49
N ALA A 66 -2.30 6.89 -13.21
CA ALA A 66 -1.14 6.21 -13.77
C ALA A 66 -1.11 4.71 -13.42
N PHE A 67 -1.64 4.31 -12.26
CA PHE A 67 -1.76 2.90 -11.88
C PHE A 67 -2.71 2.08 -12.77
N LYS A 68 -3.56 2.73 -13.57
CA LYS A 68 -4.44 2.08 -14.54
C LYS A 68 -3.73 1.77 -15.85
N SER A 69 -2.83 2.66 -16.28
CA SER A 69 -2.21 2.64 -17.61
C SER A 69 -0.77 2.15 -17.62
N HIS A 70 -0.11 2.12 -16.48
CA HIS A 70 1.31 1.79 -16.39
C HIS A 70 1.57 0.73 -15.30
N GLU A 71 2.60 -0.08 -15.53
CA GLU A 71 3.18 -0.93 -14.50
C GLU A 71 4.17 -0.10 -13.67
N LEU A 72 3.75 0.26 -12.46
CA LEU A 72 4.54 1.13 -11.57
C LEU A 72 5.37 0.27 -10.63
N LYS A 73 6.67 0.16 -10.94
CA LYS A 73 7.66 -0.53 -10.11
C LYS A 73 8.93 0.31 -9.99
N SER A 74 9.50 0.38 -8.81
CA SER A 74 10.81 1.00 -8.59
C SER A 74 11.88 -0.07 -8.66
N GLY A 75 12.46 -0.26 -9.85
CA GLY A 75 13.36 -1.36 -10.17
C GLY A 75 12.64 -2.62 -10.65
N SER A 76 13.35 -3.74 -10.69
CA SER A 76 12.81 -5.03 -11.13
C SER A 76 12.65 -5.95 -9.92
N PHE A 77 11.46 -6.52 -9.76
CA PHE A 77 11.15 -7.50 -8.72
C PHE A 77 9.96 -8.39 -9.11
N ASN A 78 9.89 -9.56 -8.50
CA ASN A 78 8.71 -10.41 -8.54
C ASN A 78 7.74 -9.96 -7.44
N ALA A 79 6.52 -9.62 -7.82
CA ALA A 79 5.51 -9.22 -6.84
C ALA A 79 5.00 -10.44 -6.06
N GLU A 80 4.97 -10.36 -4.73
CA GLU A 80 4.29 -11.35 -3.88
C GLU A 80 2.77 -11.24 -4.01
N ALA A 81 2.26 -10.02 -4.24
CA ALA A 81 0.85 -9.79 -4.55
C ALA A 81 0.67 -8.68 -5.57
N ILE A 82 -0.43 -8.75 -6.33
CA ILE A 82 -0.88 -7.69 -7.22
C ILE A 82 -2.28 -7.31 -6.79
N PHE A 83 -2.41 -6.14 -6.17
CA PHE A 83 -3.72 -5.61 -5.82
C PHE A 83 -4.34 -4.85 -6.99
N SER A 84 -5.63 -5.10 -7.24
CA SER A 84 -6.40 -4.44 -8.28
C SER A 84 -7.59 -3.68 -7.69
N SER A 85 -7.91 -2.52 -8.25
CA SER A 85 -9.13 -1.80 -7.87
C SER A 85 -10.36 -2.45 -8.51
N SER A 86 -11.52 -2.37 -7.83
CA SER A 86 -12.80 -2.63 -8.47
C SER A 86 -13.07 -1.52 -9.48
N GLY A 87 -12.97 -1.82 -10.76
CA GLY A 87 -13.36 -0.88 -11.80
C GLY A 87 -14.85 -0.55 -11.69
N THR A 88 -15.19 0.61 -11.16
CA THR A 88 -16.60 1.09 -11.06
C THR A 88 -17.17 1.55 -12.40
N SER A 89 -16.36 1.61 -13.44
CA SER A 89 -16.75 2.11 -14.76
C SER A 89 -16.07 1.34 -15.92
N GLY A 90 -16.15 0.04 -15.87
CA GLY A 90 -16.16 -0.81 -17.09
C GLY A 90 -14.86 -1.11 -17.80
N ASN A 91 -13.75 -0.39 -17.74
CA ASN A 91 -12.71 -0.63 -18.74
C ASN A 91 -11.25 -0.80 -18.28
N GLN A 92 -10.83 -0.35 -17.12
CA GLN A 92 -9.44 -0.57 -16.72
C GLN A 92 -9.28 -0.54 -15.19
N THR A 93 -8.86 -1.66 -14.61
CA THR A 93 -8.53 -1.74 -13.19
C THR A 93 -7.09 -1.24 -12.97
N SER A 94 -6.87 -0.51 -11.88
CA SER A 94 -5.50 -0.19 -11.47
C SER A 94 -4.81 -1.44 -10.91
N ARG A 95 -3.51 -1.55 -11.10
CA ARG A 95 -2.68 -2.63 -10.56
C ARG A 95 -1.60 -2.07 -9.68
N HIS A 96 -1.54 -2.58 -8.46
CA HIS A 96 -0.50 -2.23 -7.49
C HIS A 96 0.36 -3.48 -7.21
N PHE A 97 1.61 -3.44 -7.63
CA PHE A 97 2.56 -4.53 -7.47
C PHE A 97 3.24 -4.40 -6.10
N VAL A 98 3.02 -5.36 -5.24
CA VAL A 98 3.60 -5.42 -3.89
C VAL A 98 4.75 -6.42 -3.89
N GLU A 99 5.96 -5.96 -3.63
CA GLU A 99 7.14 -6.83 -3.56
C GLU A 99 7.21 -7.58 -2.24
N ASN A 100 6.83 -6.93 -1.12
CA ASN A 100 6.94 -7.47 0.22
C ASN A 100 5.61 -7.23 0.98
N LEU A 101 4.83 -8.28 1.15
CA LEU A 101 3.54 -8.22 1.86
C LEU A 101 3.70 -7.89 3.34
N VAL A 102 4.82 -8.26 3.96
CA VAL A 102 5.09 -7.95 5.39
C VAL A 102 5.08 -6.44 5.63
N VAL A 103 5.57 -5.63 4.69
CA VAL A 103 5.52 -4.15 4.80
C VAL A 103 4.09 -3.66 4.75
N TYR A 104 3.27 -4.21 3.86
CA TYR A 104 1.85 -3.86 3.76
C TYR A 104 1.09 -4.26 5.03
N GLU A 105 1.28 -5.48 5.50
CA GLU A 105 0.65 -5.99 6.73
C GLU A 105 1.03 -5.16 7.95
N LYS A 106 2.31 -4.88 8.12
CA LYS A 106 2.78 -4.03 9.20
C LYS A 106 2.17 -2.63 9.15
N SER A 107 2.03 -2.06 7.94
CA SER A 107 1.46 -0.73 7.73
C SER A 107 0.01 -0.64 8.21
N PHE A 108 -0.87 -1.55 7.78
CA PHE A 108 -2.27 -1.47 8.20
C PHE A 108 -2.47 -1.90 9.67
N ARG A 109 -1.67 -2.84 10.18
CA ARG A 109 -1.75 -3.25 11.59
C ARG A 109 -1.33 -2.12 12.52
N LEU A 110 -0.17 -1.50 12.30
CA LEU A 110 0.26 -0.35 13.10
C LEU A 110 -0.69 0.85 12.96
N GLY A 111 -1.27 1.05 11.77
CA GLY A 111 -2.30 2.06 11.55
C GLY A 111 -3.56 1.78 12.37
N PHE A 112 -4.00 0.54 12.46
CA PHE A 112 -5.13 0.14 13.31
C PHE A 112 -4.79 0.33 14.79
N GLU A 113 -3.64 -0.20 15.24
CA GLU A 113 -3.18 -0.12 16.63
C GLU A 113 -3.05 1.33 17.13
N TYR A 114 -2.68 2.25 16.25
CA TYR A 114 -2.57 3.67 16.60
C TYR A 114 -3.91 4.30 17.02
N PHE A 115 -5.04 3.84 16.46
CA PHE A 115 -6.37 4.42 16.74
C PHE A 115 -7.23 3.54 17.66
N TYR A 116 -7.01 2.23 17.69
CA TYR A 116 -7.94 1.25 18.24
C TYR A 116 -7.30 0.19 19.13
N ASP A 117 -6.01 0.30 19.43
CA ASP A 117 -5.25 -0.75 20.11
C ASP A 117 -5.15 -2.05 19.28
N THR A 118 -4.88 -3.18 19.93
CA THR A 118 -4.60 -4.44 19.22
C THR A 118 -5.84 -5.06 18.57
N PRO A 119 -5.76 -5.54 17.31
CA PRO A 119 -6.87 -6.21 16.62
C PRO A 119 -7.42 -7.43 17.36
N GLU A 120 -6.60 -8.10 18.19
CA GLU A 120 -6.99 -9.28 18.96
C GLU A 120 -8.15 -9.03 19.94
N GLU A 121 -8.36 -7.77 20.36
CA GLU A 121 -9.41 -7.38 21.30
C GLU A 121 -10.75 -7.09 20.64
N TYR A 122 -10.78 -7.06 19.29
CA TYR A 122 -11.98 -6.68 18.54
C TYR A 122 -12.65 -7.85 17.84
N CYS A 123 -13.98 -7.81 17.80
CA CYS A 123 -14.76 -8.63 16.88
C CYS A 123 -14.79 -7.96 15.51
N VAL A 124 -14.12 -8.56 14.54
CA VAL A 124 -14.02 -8.01 13.18
C VAL A 124 -15.09 -8.62 12.28
N LEU A 125 -16.06 -7.83 11.87
CA LEU A 125 -17.19 -8.25 11.02
C LEU A 125 -17.00 -7.67 9.62
N GLY A 126 -16.57 -8.49 8.67
CA GLY A 126 -16.40 -8.12 7.28
C GLY A 126 -17.72 -8.20 6.49
N LEU A 127 -18.38 -7.06 6.22
CA LEU A 127 -19.53 -6.98 5.31
C LEU A 127 -19.06 -6.87 3.86
N LEU A 128 -18.18 -7.76 3.47
CA LEU A 128 -17.49 -7.81 2.17
C LEU A 128 -17.51 -9.27 1.69
N PRO A 129 -17.35 -9.52 0.36
CA PRO A 129 -17.06 -10.86 -0.14
C PRO A 129 -15.83 -11.43 0.56
N SER A 130 -15.79 -12.75 0.75
CA SER A 130 -14.60 -13.41 1.30
C SER A 130 -13.39 -13.26 0.35
N TYR A 131 -12.19 -13.51 0.89
CA TYR A 131 -10.97 -13.45 0.08
C TYR A 131 -10.99 -14.45 -1.09
N LEU A 132 -11.61 -15.63 -0.89
CA LEU A 132 -11.76 -16.67 -1.91
C LEU A 132 -12.69 -16.25 -3.06
N GLU A 133 -13.63 -15.33 -2.79
CA GLU A 133 -14.59 -14.87 -3.81
C GLU A 133 -14.06 -13.68 -4.63
N ARG A 134 -13.09 -12.95 -4.08
CA ARG A 134 -12.52 -11.78 -4.74
C ARG A 134 -11.03 -11.62 -4.44
N GLU A 135 -10.23 -12.38 -5.13
CA GLU A 135 -8.78 -12.25 -5.11
C GLU A 135 -8.32 -10.88 -5.63
N GLY A 136 -7.16 -10.43 -5.16
CA GLY A 136 -6.52 -9.18 -5.60
C GLY A 136 -7.12 -7.89 -5.02
N SER A 137 -8.05 -7.95 -4.07
CA SER A 137 -8.50 -6.76 -3.34
C SER A 137 -7.65 -6.52 -2.10
N SER A 138 -6.95 -5.38 -2.05
CA SER A 138 -6.15 -5.00 -0.87
C SER A 138 -7.01 -4.83 0.39
N LEU A 139 -8.23 -4.30 0.25
CA LEU A 139 -9.16 -4.14 1.38
C LEU A 139 -9.57 -5.50 1.96
N ILE A 140 -9.92 -6.45 1.09
CA ILE A 140 -10.34 -7.79 1.54
C ILE A 140 -9.16 -8.53 2.17
N TYR A 141 -7.96 -8.39 1.61
CA TYR A 141 -6.74 -8.94 2.19
C TYR A 141 -6.51 -8.39 3.62
N MET A 142 -6.60 -7.06 3.80
CA MET A 142 -6.47 -6.42 5.10
C MET A 142 -7.52 -6.92 6.10
N VAL A 143 -8.80 -6.96 5.70
CA VAL A 143 -9.89 -7.43 6.58
C VAL A 143 -9.71 -8.90 6.94
N ASN A 144 -9.29 -9.76 6.00
CA ASN A 144 -8.98 -11.16 6.27
C ASN A 144 -7.87 -11.30 7.32
N SER A 145 -6.78 -10.57 7.16
CA SER A 145 -5.69 -10.56 8.13
C SER A 145 -6.15 -10.10 9.52
N MET A 146 -7.01 -9.09 9.60
CA MET A 146 -7.59 -8.64 10.88
C MET A 146 -8.49 -9.70 11.52
N ILE A 147 -9.30 -10.43 10.73
CA ILE A 147 -10.13 -11.53 11.20
C ILE A 147 -9.26 -12.67 11.74
N GLU A 148 -8.19 -13.04 11.03
CA GLU A 148 -7.27 -14.10 11.47
C GLU A 148 -6.52 -13.77 12.77
N HIS A 149 -6.20 -12.49 13.01
CA HIS A 149 -5.55 -12.04 14.24
C HIS A 149 -6.53 -11.79 15.37
N SER A 150 -7.81 -11.62 15.10
CA SER A 150 -8.85 -11.46 16.09
C SER A 150 -9.00 -12.74 16.94
N LYS A 151 -9.04 -12.60 18.26
CA LYS A 151 -9.32 -13.71 19.16
C LYS A 151 -10.83 -13.93 19.39
N HIS A 152 -11.67 -13.07 18.78
CA HIS A 152 -13.11 -13.14 18.97
C HIS A 152 -13.74 -14.20 18.05
N PRO A 153 -14.47 -15.19 18.59
CA PRO A 153 -14.97 -16.34 17.81
C PRO A 153 -16.05 -15.96 16.78
N GLN A 154 -16.61 -14.76 16.86
CA GLN A 154 -17.61 -14.26 15.90
C GLN A 154 -16.99 -13.42 14.78
N SER A 155 -15.66 -13.25 14.77
CA SER A 155 -15.00 -12.55 13.66
C SER A 155 -15.12 -13.34 12.37
N GLY A 156 -15.44 -12.66 11.25
CA GLY A 156 -15.63 -13.34 9.97
C GLY A 156 -16.23 -12.45 8.88
N PHE A 157 -16.45 -13.07 7.71
CA PHE A 157 -17.14 -12.43 6.58
C PHE A 157 -18.62 -12.78 6.59
N PHE A 158 -19.49 -11.78 6.41
CA PHE A 158 -20.94 -11.91 6.60
C PHE A 158 -21.80 -11.45 5.41
N LEU A 159 -21.22 -11.12 4.27
CA LEU A 159 -22.00 -10.59 3.13
C LEU A 159 -23.09 -11.57 2.65
N HIS A 160 -22.84 -12.88 2.70
CA HIS A 160 -23.74 -13.91 2.19
C HIS A 160 -24.51 -14.69 3.28
N ASN A 161 -24.27 -14.39 4.56
CA ASN A 161 -24.94 -15.08 5.67
C ASN A 161 -26.34 -14.54 6.00
N GLN A 162 -26.90 -13.60 5.22
CA GLN A 162 -28.25 -13.04 5.44
C GLN A 162 -29.40 -13.93 4.92
N GLN A 163 -29.11 -15.12 4.36
CA GLN A 163 -30.16 -15.99 3.77
C GLN A 163 -30.64 -17.14 4.67
N ASN A 164 -30.17 -17.27 5.91
CA ASN A 164 -30.55 -18.39 6.79
C ASN A 164 -31.09 -17.90 8.14
N HIS A 165 -32.13 -17.06 8.13
CA HIS A 165 -33.01 -16.91 9.30
C HIS A 165 -34.46 -16.74 8.86
#